data_6542770caaa5b3806cb82ff8b62a04a6
#
_entry.id   6542770caaa5b3806cb82ff8b62a04a6
#
_cell.length_a   1.000
_cell.length_b   1.000
_cell.length_c   1.000
_cell.angle_alpha   90.00
_cell.angle_beta   90.00
_cell.angle_gamma   90.00
#
_symmetry.space_group_name_H-M   'P 1'
#
loop_
_entity.id
_entity.type
_entity.pdbx_description
1 polymer ?
#
loop_
_entity_poly.entity_id
_entity_poly.type
_entity_poly.pdbx_seq_one_letter_code
_entity_poly.pdbx_strand_id
1 'polypeptide(L)'
;MTGQRKLTAAVAREYLREAHRRAPKLWIRHSYYVGLAAGKIAARVPGLDADLAMAYGFLHDIGRRFGEMRINHIFCGWRYLLAEGYEEAARICLTHSFPVQDVHSVTGVWDSTEEDIAFLCEYLSSIAYTDYDRLIQLADVLGDASGIVVLEKRLVDIIRRYGLDAENVPSRWAALFAIKEDFERRMGVMIEEALELRPCSFEQAFSEEDWT
;
A
#
# COMPACT_ATOMS: atom_id res chain seq x y z
N MET A 1 7.31 -32.38 6.22
CA MET A 1 7.86 -31.00 6.29
C MET A 1 7.60 -30.35 4.96
N THR A 2 6.50 -29.67 4.81
CA THR A 2 6.21 -28.86 3.60
C THR A 2 7.12 -27.64 3.68
N GLY A 3 8.12 -27.57 2.82
CA GLY A 3 9.01 -26.41 2.74
C GLY A 3 8.18 -25.16 2.54
N GLN A 4 8.32 -24.19 3.44
CA GLN A 4 7.68 -22.89 3.37
C GLN A 4 7.99 -22.27 2.00
N ARG A 5 6.99 -22.10 1.16
CA ARG A 5 7.17 -21.47 -0.16
C ARG A 5 7.67 -20.04 0.05
N LYS A 6 8.85 -19.73 -0.44
CA LYS A 6 9.37 -18.35 -0.36
C LYS A 6 8.48 -17.45 -1.21
N LEU A 7 7.90 -16.42 -0.59
CA LEU A 7 7.19 -15.38 -1.32
C LEU A 7 8.18 -14.50 -2.10
N THR A 8 7.88 -14.26 -3.37
CA THR A 8 8.63 -13.40 -4.28
C THR A 8 7.67 -12.53 -5.09
N ALA A 9 8.17 -11.44 -5.67
CA ALA A 9 7.37 -10.61 -6.58
C ALA A 9 6.83 -11.42 -7.78
N ALA A 10 7.59 -12.38 -8.28
CA ALA A 10 7.15 -13.26 -9.36
C ALA A 10 5.95 -14.13 -8.92
N VAL A 11 6.00 -14.73 -7.75
CA VAL A 11 4.89 -15.52 -7.18
C VAL A 11 3.67 -14.63 -6.95
N ALA A 12 3.83 -13.48 -6.30
CA ALA A 12 2.74 -12.54 -6.04
C ALA A 12 2.08 -12.03 -7.33
N ARG A 13 2.87 -11.82 -8.38
CA ARG A 13 2.36 -11.43 -9.70
C ARG A 13 1.45 -12.48 -10.32
N GLU A 14 1.71 -13.78 -10.11
CA GLU A 14 0.83 -14.84 -10.61
C GLU A 14 -0.54 -14.81 -9.91
N TYR A 15 -0.61 -14.50 -8.60
CA TYR A 15 -1.89 -14.28 -7.92
C TYR A 15 -2.70 -13.14 -8.55
N LEU A 16 -2.05 -12.02 -8.90
CA LEU A 16 -2.71 -10.91 -9.60
C LEU A 16 -3.15 -11.30 -11.01
N ARG A 17 -2.32 -12.05 -11.76
CA ARG A 17 -2.66 -12.54 -13.10
C ARG A 17 -3.85 -13.50 -13.06
N GLU A 18 -3.88 -14.40 -12.09
CA GLU A 18 -5.02 -15.30 -11.89
C GLU A 18 -6.29 -14.54 -11.57
N ALA A 19 -6.23 -13.57 -10.64
CA ALA A 19 -7.36 -12.71 -10.33
C ALA A 19 -7.85 -11.93 -11.56
N HIS A 20 -6.94 -11.40 -12.38
CA HIS A 20 -7.26 -10.68 -13.61
C HIS A 20 -7.97 -11.57 -14.66
N ARG A 21 -7.51 -12.81 -14.82
CA ARG A 21 -8.15 -13.78 -15.75
C ARG A 21 -9.57 -14.13 -15.32
N ARG A 22 -9.84 -14.17 -14.01
CA ARG A 22 -11.18 -14.46 -13.46
C ARG A 22 -12.13 -13.27 -13.63
N ALA A 23 -11.67 -12.07 -13.26
CA ALA A 23 -12.47 -10.85 -13.34
C ALA A 23 -11.52 -9.63 -13.37
N PRO A 24 -11.32 -9.01 -14.55
CA PRO A 24 -10.49 -7.81 -14.64
C PRO A 24 -11.17 -6.65 -13.89
N LYS A 25 -10.51 -6.17 -12.83
CA LYS A 25 -10.99 -5.08 -11.97
C LYS A 25 -9.87 -4.07 -11.72
N LEU A 26 -10.24 -2.83 -11.40
CA LEU A 26 -9.28 -1.73 -11.18
C LEU A 26 -8.33 -1.95 -10.00
N TRP A 27 -8.77 -2.68 -8.97
CA TRP A 27 -7.93 -2.97 -7.81
C TRP A 27 -6.65 -3.76 -8.18
N ILE A 28 -6.71 -4.59 -9.22
CA ILE A 28 -5.55 -5.36 -9.70
C ILE A 28 -4.46 -4.43 -10.26
N ARG A 29 -4.88 -3.42 -11.03
CA ARG A 29 -3.95 -2.39 -11.53
C ARG A 29 -3.40 -1.53 -10.40
N HIS A 30 -4.26 -1.15 -9.45
CA HIS A 30 -3.85 -0.47 -8.23
C HIS A 30 -2.78 -1.28 -7.48
N SER A 31 -3.06 -2.54 -7.13
CA SER A 31 -2.11 -3.41 -6.43
C SER A 31 -0.78 -3.58 -7.19
N TYR A 32 -0.84 -3.64 -8.52
CA TYR A 32 0.36 -3.69 -9.34
C TYR A 32 1.23 -2.43 -9.15
N TYR A 33 0.63 -1.25 -9.18
CA TYR A 33 1.38 0.00 -8.99
C TYR A 33 1.83 0.20 -7.54
N VAL A 34 1.07 -0.25 -6.56
CA VAL A 34 1.48 -0.31 -5.15
C VAL A 34 2.75 -1.16 -4.99
N GLY A 35 2.79 -2.35 -5.59
CA GLY A 35 3.97 -3.21 -5.57
C GLY A 35 5.17 -2.56 -6.24
N LEU A 36 4.98 -1.91 -7.39
CA LEU A 36 6.08 -1.19 -8.05
C LEU A 36 6.63 -0.05 -7.19
N ALA A 37 5.76 0.75 -6.58
CA ALA A 37 6.17 1.84 -5.69
C ALA A 37 6.93 1.29 -4.47
N ALA A 38 6.39 0.27 -3.79
CA ALA A 38 7.03 -0.37 -2.65
C ALA A 38 8.42 -0.93 -3.00
N GLY A 39 8.55 -1.63 -4.14
CA GLY A 39 9.83 -2.17 -4.59
C GLY A 39 10.87 -1.08 -4.89
N LYS A 40 10.48 0.01 -5.56
CA LYS A 40 11.38 1.14 -5.86
C LYS A 40 11.87 1.85 -4.60
N ILE A 41 11.00 2.05 -3.61
CA ILE A 41 11.37 2.64 -2.32
C ILE A 41 12.29 1.68 -1.55
N ALA A 42 11.90 0.41 -1.40
CA ALA A 42 12.67 -0.58 -0.66
C ALA A 42 14.08 -0.78 -1.23
N ALA A 43 14.26 -0.73 -2.56
CA ALA A 43 15.57 -0.83 -3.20
C ALA A 43 16.55 0.27 -2.79
N ARG A 44 16.07 1.38 -2.22
CA ARG A 44 16.86 2.52 -1.75
C ARG A 44 16.99 2.58 -0.23
N VAL A 45 16.31 1.72 0.51
CA VAL A 45 16.33 1.69 1.98
C VAL A 45 17.15 0.51 2.48
N PRO A 46 18.28 0.74 3.15
CA PRO A 46 19.09 -0.35 3.71
C PRO A 46 18.26 -1.25 4.62
N GLY A 47 18.42 -2.55 4.45
CA GLY A 47 17.75 -3.58 5.27
C GLY A 47 16.37 -4.03 4.76
N LEU A 48 15.82 -3.41 3.70
CA LEU A 48 14.61 -3.89 3.04
C LEU A 48 14.94 -4.72 1.80
N ASP A 49 14.17 -5.79 1.59
CA ASP A 49 14.20 -6.60 0.38
C ASP A 49 13.16 -6.04 -0.61
N ALA A 50 13.64 -5.52 -1.73
CA ALA A 50 12.80 -4.89 -2.75
C ALA A 50 11.84 -5.88 -3.43
N ASP A 51 12.26 -7.14 -3.63
CA ASP A 51 11.41 -8.18 -4.22
C ASP A 51 10.28 -8.55 -3.26
N LEU A 52 10.57 -8.66 -1.97
CA LEU A 52 9.58 -8.93 -0.94
C LEU A 52 8.61 -7.76 -0.75
N ALA A 53 9.11 -6.51 -0.72
CA ALA A 53 8.28 -5.30 -0.66
C ALA A 53 7.31 -5.23 -1.85
N MET A 54 7.80 -5.53 -3.05
CA MET A 54 6.98 -5.60 -4.26
C MET A 54 5.90 -6.68 -4.13
N ALA A 55 6.25 -7.85 -3.60
CA ALA A 55 5.31 -8.95 -3.38
C ALA A 55 4.19 -8.56 -2.41
N TYR A 56 4.52 -7.90 -1.31
CA TYR A 56 3.54 -7.41 -0.34
C TYR A 56 2.59 -6.39 -0.96
N GLY A 57 3.12 -5.43 -1.73
CA GLY A 57 2.29 -4.46 -2.45
C GLY A 57 1.36 -5.11 -3.47
N PHE A 58 1.80 -6.15 -4.19
CA PHE A 58 0.94 -6.91 -5.10
C PHE A 58 -0.19 -7.62 -4.38
N LEU A 59 0.00 -8.06 -3.14
CA LEU A 59 -0.96 -8.91 -2.40
C LEU A 59 -1.79 -8.16 -1.35
N HIS A 60 -1.50 -6.90 -1.02
CA HIS A 60 -2.17 -6.18 0.08
C HIS A 60 -3.71 -6.18 -0.04
N ASP A 61 -4.21 -6.07 -1.26
CA ASP A 61 -5.64 -6.00 -1.62
C ASP A 61 -6.20 -7.33 -2.18
N ILE A 62 -5.46 -8.46 -2.05
CA ILE A 62 -5.81 -9.74 -2.70
C ILE A 62 -7.19 -10.27 -2.30
N GLY A 63 -7.71 -9.89 -1.14
CA GLY A 63 -9.04 -10.27 -0.69
C GLY A 63 -10.17 -9.81 -1.60
N ARG A 64 -9.97 -8.74 -2.38
CA ARG A 64 -10.93 -8.25 -3.39
C ARG A 64 -11.19 -9.23 -4.53
N ARG A 65 -10.41 -10.29 -4.63
CA ARG A 65 -10.65 -11.40 -5.59
C ARG A 65 -11.94 -12.17 -5.31
N PHE A 66 -12.46 -12.11 -4.08
CA PHE A 66 -13.65 -12.85 -3.66
C PHE A 66 -14.96 -12.10 -3.91
N GLY A 67 -14.91 -10.86 -4.38
CA GLY A 67 -16.09 -10.08 -4.73
C GLY A 67 -15.93 -8.58 -4.50
N GLU A 68 -17.03 -7.86 -4.70
CA GLU A 68 -17.09 -6.44 -4.39
C GLU A 68 -17.31 -6.29 -2.88
N MET A 69 -16.35 -5.67 -2.22
CA MET A 69 -16.37 -5.41 -0.79
C MET A 69 -15.64 -4.10 -0.48
N ARG A 70 -15.93 -3.55 0.68
CA ARG A 70 -15.32 -2.31 1.18
C ARG A 70 -14.10 -2.64 2.04
N ILE A 71 -14.24 -2.60 3.37
CA ILE A 71 -13.13 -2.90 4.28
C ILE A 71 -12.93 -4.41 4.47
N ASN A 72 -13.97 -5.22 4.30
CA ASN A 72 -13.89 -6.68 4.50
C ASN A 72 -12.83 -7.40 3.66
N HIS A 73 -12.33 -6.76 2.58
CA HIS A 73 -11.23 -7.34 1.78
C HIS A 73 -9.97 -7.62 2.62
N ILE A 74 -9.71 -6.86 3.69
CA ILE A 74 -8.55 -7.07 4.55
C ILE A 74 -8.59 -8.43 5.23
N PHE A 75 -9.75 -8.84 5.76
CA PHE A 75 -9.94 -10.14 6.40
C PHE A 75 -9.96 -11.29 5.40
N CYS A 76 -10.60 -11.09 4.24
CA CYS A 76 -10.59 -12.07 3.17
C CYS A 76 -9.18 -12.34 2.65
N GLY A 77 -8.37 -11.29 2.48
CA GLY A 77 -6.97 -11.38 2.08
C GLY A 77 -6.12 -12.06 3.13
N TRP A 78 -6.29 -11.67 4.39
CA TRP A 78 -5.60 -12.28 5.54
C TRP A 78 -5.85 -13.79 5.62
N ARG A 79 -7.12 -14.23 5.65
CA ARG A 79 -7.47 -15.64 5.72
C ARG A 79 -6.93 -16.43 4.52
N TYR A 80 -7.02 -15.83 3.34
CA TYR A 80 -6.54 -16.45 2.11
C TYR A 80 -5.02 -16.66 2.13
N LEU A 81 -4.24 -15.66 2.47
CA LEU A 81 -2.78 -15.76 2.47
C LEU A 81 -2.25 -16.61 3.63
N LEU A 82 -2.94 -16.65 4.78
CA LEU A 82 -2.63 -17.61 5.85
C LEU A 82 -2.80 -19.06 5.37
N ALA A 83 -3.90 -19.36 4.67
CA ALA A 83 -4.14 -20.69 4.11
C ALA A 83 -3.10 -21.09 3.05
N GLU A 84 -2.54 -20.11 2.32
CA GLU A 84 -1.45 -20.30 1.37
C GLU A 84 -0.05 -20.40 2.05
N GLY A 85 0.05 -20.14 3.36
CA GLY A 85 1.29 -20.21 4.14
C GLY A 85 2.15 -18.94 4.05
N TYR A 86 1.57 -17.78 3.73
CA TYR A 86 2.26 -16.47 3.64
C TYR A 86 1.85 -15.56 4.80
N GLU A 87 2.27 -15.87 6.01
CA GLU A 87 1.87 -15.20 7.25
C GLU A 87 2.15 -13.68 7.23
N GLU A 88 3.34 -13.27 6.79
CA GLU A 88 3.71 -11.85 6.74
C GLU A 88 2.89 -11.08 5.69
N ALA A 89 2.63 -11.67 4.52
CA ALA A 89 1.76 -11.05 3.53
C ALA A 89 0.30 -10.98 4.02
N ALA A 90 -0.16 -11.97 4.77
CA ALA A 90 -1.46 -11.96 5.43
C ALA A 90 -1.54 -10.81 6.45
N ARG A 91 -0.49 -10.61 7.26
CA ARG A 91 -0.38 -9.47 8.17
C ARG A 91 -0.54 -8.14 7.43
N ILE A 92 0.12 -7.97 6.30
CA ILE A 92 0.02 -6.76 5.46
C ILE A 92 -1.44 -6.51 5.02
N CYS A 93 -2.21 -7.54 4.69
CA CYS A 93 -3.63 -7.37 4.39
C CYS A 93 -4.40 -6.70 5.54
N LEU A 94 -4.09 -7.03 6.81
CA LEU A 94 -4.75 -6.41 7.96
C LEU A 94 -4.26 -5.00 8.26
N THR A 95 -2.99 -4.68 8.00
CA THR A 95 -2.34 -3.47 8.51
C THR A 95 -2.30 -2.31 7.53
N HIS A 96 -2.36 -2.58 6.21
CA HIS A 96 -2.11 -1.57 5.18
C HIS A 96 -3.07 -0.38 5.23
N SER A 97 -4.33 -0.60 5.62
CA SER A 97 -5.36 0.44 5.68
C SER A 97 -5.29 1.33 6.95
N PHE A 98 -4.39 1.03 7.89
CA PHE A 98 -4.33 1.66 9.22
C PHE A 98 -2.99 2.36 9.49
N PRO A 99 -2.67 3.48 8.83
CA PRO A 99 -1.47 4.25 9.16
C PRO A 99 -1.50 4.79 10.60
N VAL A 100 -2.68 5.11 11.12
CA VAL A 100 -2.96 5.22 12.55
C VAL A 100 -3.40 3.85 13.05
N GLN A 101 -2.83 3.39 14.16
CA GLN A 101 -3.04 2.04 14.71
C GLN A 101 -4.35 1.96 15.50
N ASP A 102 -5.45 2.37 14.84
CA ASP A 102 -6.80 2.44 15.38
C ASP A 102 -7.82 2.05 14.31
N VAL A 103 -8.68 1.10 14.59
CA VAL A 103 -9.74 0.63 13.69
C VAL A 103 -10.74 1.73 13.32
N HIS A 104 -10.93 2.72 14.22
CA HIS A 104 -11.84 3.85 13.99
C HIS A 104 -11.24 4.91 13.05
N SER A 105 -9.94 4.85 12.78
CA SER A 105 -9.26 5.78 11.85
C SER A 105 -9.47 5.46 10.38
N VAL A 106 -10.12 4.35 10.03
CA VAL A 106 -10.28 3.93 8.64
C VAL A 106 -11.25 4.85 7.88
N THR A 107 -10.88 5.21 6.65
CA THR A 107 -11.79 5.91 5.74
C THR A 107 -12.60 4.88 4.96
N GLY A 108 -13.90 4.85 5.17
CA GLY A 108 -14.80 3.92 4.49
C GLY A 108 -15.90 3.39 5.41
N VAL A 109 -16.69 2.49 4.86
CA VAL A 109 -17.80 1.87 5.59
C VAL A 109 -17.44 0.43 5.90
N TRP A 110 -17.60 0.03 7.13
CA TRP A 110 -17.46 -1.35 7.56
C TRP A 110 -18.55 -2.24 6.94
N ASP A 111 -18.12 -3.32 6.30
CA ASP A 111 -18.93 -4.41 5.76
C ASP A 111 -18.43 -5.76 6.30
N SER A 112 -17.85 -5.72 7.49
CA SER A 112 -17.29 -6.86 8.23
C SER A 112 -18.16 -7.16 9.45
N THR A 113 -17.99 -8.35 10.04
CA THR A 113 -18.70 -8.73 11.27
C THR A 113 -18.13 -7.98 12.49
N GLU A 114 -18.92 -7.89 13.55
CA GLU A 114 -18.45 -7.29 14.82
C GLU A 114 -17.27 -8.08 15.42
N GLU A 115 -17.25 -9.42 15.24
CA GLU A 115 -16.16 -10.28 15.69
C GLU A 115 -14.86 -9.98 14.92
N ASP A 116 -14.94 -9.76 13.60
CA ASP A 116 -13.78 -9.40 12.79
C ASP A 116 -13.22 -8.03 13.20
N ILE A 117 -14.09 -7.05 13.47
CA ILE A 117 -13.68 -5.72 13.91
C ILE A 117 -13.04 -5.79 15.32
N ALA A 118 -13.61 -6.54 16.24
CA ALA A 118 -13.05 -6.75 17.57
C ALA A 118 -11.69 -7.45 17.52
N PHE A 119 -11.57 -8.50 16.71
CA PHE A 119 -10.29 -9.15 16.44
C PHE A 119 -9.24 -8.19 15.92
N LEU A 120 -9.60 -7.35 14.94
CA LEU A 120 -8.65 -6.40 14.37
C LEU A 120 -8.23 -5.33 15.38
N CYS A 121 -9.15 -4.86 16.23
CA CYS A 121 -8.86 -3.91 17.30
C CYS A 121 -7.80 -4.48 18.27
N GLU A 122 -8.00 -5.72 18.73
CA GLU A 122 -7.05 -6.43 19.58
C GLU A 122 -5.71 -6.65 18.84
N TYR A 123 -5.77 -7.12 17.60
CA TYR A 123 -4.59 -7.37 16.78
C TYR A 123 -3.74 -6.11 16.60
N LEU A 124 -4.34 -5.00 16.15
CA LEU A 124 -3.60 -3.75 15.95
C LEU A 124 -2.99 -3.22 17.25
N SER A 125 -3.70 -3.35 18.40
CA SER A 125 -3.18 -2.90 19.70
C SER A 125 -2.03 -3.76 20.23
N SER A 126 -1.94 -5.02 19.81
CA SER A 126 -0.95 -6.00 20.29
C SER A 126 0.37 -6.01 19.50
N ILE A 127 0.41 -5.44 18.31
CA ILE A 127 1.58 -5.49 17.42
C ILE A 127 2.34 -4.17 17.40
N ALA A 128 3.65 -4.24 17.12
CA ALA A 128 4.41 -3.11 16.60
C ALA A 128 4.47 -3.19 15.07
N TYR A 129 4.28 -2.07 14.37
CA TYR A 129 4.44 -2.04 12.92
C TYR A 129 5.90 -2.22 12.52
N THR A 130 6.12 -3.04 11.51
CA THR A 130 7.40 -3.22 10.85
C THR A 130 7.60 -2.15 9.77
N ASP A 131 8.81 -2.06 9.24
CA ASP A 131 9.10 -1.22 8.08
C ASP A 131 8.24 -1.60 6.87
N TYR A 132 7.91 -2.89 6.70
CA TYR A 132 7.04 -3.33 5.60
C TYR A 132 5.59 -2.90 5.79
N ASP A 133 5.05 -2.92 7.02
CA ASP A 133 3.72 -2.37 7.30
C ASP A 133 3.67 -0.90 6.87
N ARG A 134 4.64 -0.09 7.33
CA ARG A 134 4.73 1.34 7.02
C ARG A 134 4.94 1.61 5.53
N LEU A 135 5.81 0.83 4.89
CA LEU A 135 6.06 0.94 3.46
C LEU A 135 4.80 0.67 2.63
N ILE A 136 4.04 -0.38 2.97
CA ILE A 136 2.83 -0.68 2.20
C ILE A 136 1.71 0.31 2.50
N GLN A 137 1.57 0.82 3.73
CA GLN A 137 0.66 1.93 4.04
C GLN A 137 0.94 3.18 3.19
N LEU A 138 2.21 3.52 2.97
CA LEU A 138 2.60 4.63 2.09
C LEU A 138 2.39 4.26 0.62
N ALA A 139 2.84 3.10 0.18
CA ALA A 139 2.75 2.68 -1.22
C ALA A 139 1.29 2.56 -1.69
N ASP A 140 0.36 2.17 -0.82
CA ASP A 140 -1.07 2.08 -1.11
C ASP A 140 -1.67 3.44 -1.53
N VAL A 141 -1.27 4.51 -0.85
CA VAL A 141 -1.71 5.87 -1.22
C VAL A 141 -0.90 6.49 -2.36
N LEU A 142 0.23 5.91 -2.76
CA LEU A 142 0.97 6.31 -3.94
C LEU A 142 0.52 5.55 -5.20
N GLY A 143 -0.07 4.36 -5.04
CA GLY A 143 -0.62 3.57 -6.15
C GLY A 143 -2.01 4.03 -6.56
N ASP A 144 -2.23 4.23 -7.85
CA ASP A 144 -3.55 4.43 -8.45
C ASP A 144 -3.73 3.42 -9.60
N ALA A 145 -4.96 3.14 -10.00
CA ALA A 145 -5.21 2.25 -11.14
C ALA A 145 -4.67 2.78 -12.48
N SER A 146 -4.33 4.07 -12.53
CA SER A 146 -3.74 4.74 -13.71
C SER A 146 -2.22 4.84 -13.66
N GLY A 147 -1.58 4.57 -12.51
CA GLY A 147 -0.13 4.71 -12.34
C GLY A 147 0.25 5.04 -10.90
N ILE A 148 1.53 5.31 -10.68
CA ILE A 148 2.01 5.86 -9.42
C ILE A 148 1.77 7.38 -9.43
N VAL A 149 1.29 7.94 -8.33
CA VAL A 149 0.92 9.34 -8.20
C VAL A 149 1.55 9.97 -6.96
N VAL A 150 1.62 11.28 -6.89
CA VAL A 150 2.05 12.00 -5.67
C VAL A 150 1.01 11.85 -4.57
N LEU A 151 1.50 11.85 -3.32
CA LEU A 151 0.68 11.60 -2.13
C LEU A 151 -0.52 12.55 -2.06
N GLU A 152 -0.29 13.84 -2.25
CA GLU A 152 -1.28 14.91 -2.13
C GLU A 152 -2.45 14.71 -3.10
N LYS A 153 -2.15 14.33 -4.35
CA LYS A 153 -3.19 14.02 -5.35
C LYS A 153 -4.08 12.91 -4.86
N ARG A 154 -3.49 11.83 -4.33
CA ARG A 154 -4.24 10.67 -3.87
C ARG A 154 -5.10 10.97 -2.64
N LEU A 155 -4.58 11.74 -1.69
CA LEU A 155 -5.32 12.17 -0.49
C LEU A 155 -6.56 13.00 -0.87
N VAL A 156 -6.41 13.91 -1.83
CA VAL A 156 -7.54 14.69 -2.36
C VAL A 156 -8.55 13.78 -3.09
N ASP A 157 -8.10 12.83 -3.90
CA ASP A 157 -8.98 11.88 -4.59
C ASP A 157 -9.77 11.00 -3.62
N ILE A 158 -9.18 10.60 -2.49
CA ILE A 158 -9.88 9.86 -1.43
C ILE A 158 -11.02 10.69 -0.84
N ILE A 159 -10.76 11.96 -0.49
CA ILE A 159 -11.80 12.86 0.03
C ILE A 159 -12.92 13.06 -1.00
N ARG A 160 -12.59 13.20 -2.27
CA ARG A 160 -13.60 13.36 -3.34
C ARG A 160 -14.50 12.13 -3.49
N ARG A 161 -13.98 10.92 -3.21
CA ARG A 161 -14.74 9.66 -3.35
C ARG A 161 -15.56 9.34 -2.11
N TYR A 162 -15.03 9.58 -0.93
CA TYR A 162 -15.60 9.11 0.33
C TYR A 162 -16.13 10.23 1.22
N GLY A 163 -15.89 11.49 0.88
CA GLY A 163 -16.20 12.65 1.69
C GLY A 163 -15.08 13.02 2.66
N LEU A 164 -15.22 14.18 3.27
CA LEU A 164 -14.30 14.67 4.30
C LEU A 164 -14.73 14.11 5.67
N ASP A 165 -13.95 13.19 6.20
CA ASP A 165 -14.00 12.80 7.60
C ASP A 165 -13.11 13.74 8.42
N ALA A 166 -13.74 14.80 8.96
CA ALA A 166 -13.00 15.87 9.65
C ALA A 166 -12.34 15.39 10.96
N GLU A 167 -12.80 14.29 11.54
CA GLU A 167 -12.23 13.73 12.76
C GLU A 167 -10.95 12.92 12.47
N ASN A 168 -10.98 12.06 11.49
CA ASN A 168 -9.90 11.10 11.22
C ASN A 168 -8.90 11.55 10.15
N VAL A 169 -9.31 12.36 9.16
CA VAL A 169 -8.44 12.80 8.07
C VAL A 169 -7.16 13.49 8.57
N PRO A 170 -7.17 14.42 9.55
CA PRO A 170 -5.94 15.08 9.99
C PRO A 170 -4.91 14.11 10.57
N SER A 171 -5.33 13.17 11.43
CA SER A 171 -4.44 12.20 12.06
C SER A 171 -3.86 11.20 11.04
N ARG A 172 -4.69 10.74 10.09
CA ARG A 172 -4.24 9.85 8.99
C ARG A 172 -3.25 10.53 8.06
N TRP A 173 -3.50 11.78 7.68
CA TRP A 173 -2.58 12.54 6.84
C TRP A 173 -1.26 12.77 7.56
N ALA A 174 -1.30 13.21 8.83
CA ALA A 174 -0.09 13.37 9.63
C ALA A 174 0.72 12.07 9.71
N ALA A 175 0.07 10.92 9.92
CA ALA A 175 0.73 9.63 9.95
C ALA A 175 1.36 9.28 8.59
N LEU A 176 0.65 9.48 7.48
CA LEU A 176 1.17 9.19 6.13
C LEU A 176 2.35 10.11 5.75
N PHE A 177 2.27 11.41 6.07
CA PHE A 177 3.39 12.32 5.85
C PHE A 177 4.60 11.96 6.73
N ALA A 178 4.39 11.59 7.99
CA ALA A 178 5.48 11.14 8.86
C ALA A 178 6.16 9.86 8.32
N ILE A 179 5.37 8.92 7.78
CA ILE A 179 5.92 7.72 7.11
C ILE A 179 6.72 8.13 5.87
N LYS A 180 6.18 9.03 5.02
CA LYS A 180 6.87 9.56 3.84
C LYS A 180 8.21 10.18 4.21
N GLU A 181 8.23 11.09 5.18
CA GLU A 181 9.43 11.78 5.66
C GLU A 181 10.48 10.81 6.22
N ASP A 182 10.06 9.76 6.94
CA ASP A 182 10.98 8.74 7.44
C ASP A 182 11.67 7.98 6.30
N PHE A 183 10.92 7.54 5.29
CA PHE A 183 11.51 6.87 4.14
C PHE A 183 12.41 7.81 3.32
N GLU A 184 12.02 9.07 3.10
CA GLU A 184 12.84 10.07 2.42
C GLU A 184 14.16 10.31 3.13
N ARG A 185 14.13 10.46 4.46
CA ARG A 185 15.34 10.61 5.27
C ARG A 185 16.26 9.39 5.15
N ARG A 186 15.69 8.18 5.15
CA ARG A 186 16.46 6.91 5.04
C ARG A 186 17.03 6.69 3.64
N MET A 187 16.33 7.14 2.60
CA MET A 187 16.80 7.06 1.20
C MET A 187 17.79 8.19 0.85
N GLY A 188 17.72 9.33 1.54
CA GLY A 188 18.45 10.54 1.19
C GLY A 188 17.93 11.26 -0.07
N VAL A 189 16.74 10.88 -0.55
CA VAL A 189 16.06 11.48 -1.72
C VAL A 189 14.57 11.56 -1.46
N MET A 190 13.88 12.47 -2.16
CA MET A 190 12.42 12.59 -2.10
C MET A 190 11.73 11.36 -2.73
N ILE A 191 10.53 11.04 -2.25
CA ILE A 191 9.71 9.94 -2.81
C ILE A 191 9.44 10.16 -4.30
N GLU A 192 9.14 11.39 -4.70
CA GLU A 192 8.85 11.76 -6.09
C GLU A 192 10.05 11.51 -7.01
N GLU A 193 11.26 11.70 -6.50
CA GLU A 193 12.50 11.39 -7.23
C GLU A 193 12.72 9.86 -7.29
N ALA A 194 12.57 9.17 -6.16
CA ALA A 194 12.73 7.73 -6.09
C ALA A 194 11.75 6.99 -7.02
N LEU A 195 10.55 7.54 -7.22
CA LEU A 195 9.49 6.99 -8.06
C LEU A 195 9.45 7.57 -9.48
N GLU A 196 10.38 8.51 -9.81
CA GLU A 196 10.46 9.16 -11.13
C GLU A 196 9.17 9.95 -11.48
N LEU A 197 8.56 10.59 -10.48
CA LEU A 197 7.30 11.33 -10.63
C LEU A 197 7.52 12.83 -10.87
N ARG A 198 8.74 13.33 -10.65
CA ARG A 198 9.03 14.75 -10.89
C ARG A 198 9.00 15.06 -12.38
N PRO A 199 8.36 16.17 -12.78
CA PRO A 199 8.71 16.79 -14.05
C PRO A 199 10.22 17.07 -14.04
N CYS A 200 10.82 17.21 -15.21
CA CYS A 200 12.24 17.57 -15.34
C CYS A 200 12.60 18.70 -14.37
N SER A 201 13.82 18.71 -13.85
CA SER A 201 14.29 19.81 -13.02
C SER A 201 14.25 21.11 -13.79
N PHE A 202 14.28 22.26 -13.10
CA PHE A 202 14.34 23.56 -13.76
C PHE A 202 15.49 23.63 -14.76
N GLU A 203 16.66 23.08 -14.39
CA GLU A 203 17.85 23.02 -15.26
C GLU A 203 17.66 22.12 -16.48
N GLN A 204 16.81 21.09 -16.40
CA GLN A 204 16.44 20.24 -17.53
C GLN A 204 15.35 20.87 -18.42
N ALA A 205 14.46 21.69 -17.81
CA ALA A 205 13.38 22.37 -18.51
C ALA A 205 13.84 23.62 -19.24
N PHE A 206 14.91 24.28 -18.73
CA PHE A 206 15.46 25.51 -19.26
C PHE A 206 16.90 25.24 -19.69
N SER A 207 17.10 25.04 -20.99
CA SER A 207 18.45 25.08 -21.57
C SER A 207 18.95 26.54 -21.66
N GLU A 208 20.27 26.73 -21.72
CA GLU A 208 20.86 28.09 -21.89
C GLU A 208 20.32 28.82 -23.15
N GLU A 209 19.83 28.05 -24.14
CA GLU A 209 19.25 28.57 -25.38
C GLU A 209 17.87 29.22 -25.15
N ASP A 210 17.16 28.91 -24.07
CA ASP A 210 15.83 29.48 -23.77
C ASP A 210 15.93 30.95 -23.22
N TRP A 211 17.15 31.43 -22.90
CA TRP A 211 17.39 32.76 -22.33
C TRP A 211 18.09 33.74 -23.28
N THR A 212 18.34 33.35 -24.51
CA THR A 212 18.95 34.17 -25.55
C THR A 212 17.92 34.59 -26.58
#